data_23501e6762829d9e4c9e8432b5b7e686
#
_entry.id   23501e6762829d9e4c9e8432b5b7e686
#
_cell.length_a   1.000
_cell.length_b   1.000
_cell.length_c   1.000
_cell.angle_alpha   90.00
_cell.angle_beta   90.00
_cell.angle_gamma   90.00
#
_symmetry.space_group_name_H-M   'P 1'
#
loop_
_entity.id
_entity.type
_entity.pdbx_description
1 polymer ?
#
loop_
_entity_poly.entity_id
_entity_poly.type
_entity_poly.pdbx_seq_one_letter_code
_entity_poly.pdbx_strand_id
1 'polypeptide(L)'
;APKYREALLGHAEVRQTYKVSGVGTVAGCYVQDGKIQRKDCQVRLVRDGIVIHEGVLASLQRFKDQVKEVASGYECGMTIEKFNDIKEGDIIEAFTMEEIPQ
;
A
#
# COMPACT_ATOMS: atom_id res chain seq x y z
N ALA A 1 19.12 20.49 10.78
CA ALA A 1 17.82 19.93 10.41
C ALA A 1 17.87 18.42 10.47
N PRO A 2 16.82 17.75 10.96
CA PRO A 2 16.80 16.30 11.00
C PRO A 2 16.81 15.72 9.58
N LYS A 3 17.52 14.64 9.41
CA LYS A 3 17.55 13.90 8.16
C LYS A 3 16.68 12.65 8.30
N TYR A 4 16.06 12.27 7.19
CA TYR A 4 15.21 11.10 7.15
C TYR A 4 15.68 10.15 6.08
N ARG A 5 15.44 8.87 6.28
CA ARG A 5 15.67 7.87 5.25
C ARG A 5 14.40 7.07 5.03
N GLU A 6 14.27 6.57 3.83
CA GLU A 6 13.17 5.71 3.47
C GLU A 6 13.46 4.30 3.97
N ALA A 7 12.53 3.75 4.75
CA ALA A 7 12.61 2.39 5.24
C ALA A 7 11.48 1.57 4.61
N LEU A 8 11.84 0.60 3.80
CA LEU A 8 10.88 -0.26 3.13
C LEU A 8 10.25 -1.21 4.13
N LEU A 9 8.91 -1.23 4.17
CA LEU A 9 8.16 -2.11 5.06
C LEU A 9 7.77 -3.42 4.38
N GLY A 10 7.32 -3.36 3.13
CA GLY A 10 6.92 -4.56 2.43
C GLY A 10 6.37 -4.25 1.05
N HIS A 11 5.99 -5.32 0.36
CA HIS A 11 5.43 -5.24 -0.98
C HIS A 11 4.14 -6.04 -1.06
N ALA A 12 3.19 -5.54 -1.83
CA ALA A 12 1.97 -6.27 -2.12
C ALA A 12 1.71 -6.23 -3.61
N GLU A 13 1.30 -7.37 -4.18
CA GLU A 13 0.94 -7.45 -5.59
C GLU A 13 -0.57 -7.32 -5.73
N VAL A 14 -1.00 -6.44 -6.62
CA VAL A 14 -2.43 -6.27 -6.92
C VAL A 14 -2.90 -7.46 -7.75
N ARG A 15 -3.78 -8.26 -7.17
CA ARG A 15 -4.33 -9.44 -7.84
C ARG A 15 -5.68 -9.18 -8.47
N GLN A 16 -6.47 -8.32 -7.86
CA GLN A 16 -7.80 -7.96 -8.35
C GLN A 16 -8.09 -6.51 -8.02
N THR A 17 -8.99 -5.92 -8.76
CA THR A 17 -9.45 -4.58 -8.48
C THR A 17 -10.98 -4.58 -8.46
N TYR A 18 -11.54 -3.80 -7.54
CA TYR A 18 -12.97 -3.66 -7.39
C TYR A 18 -13.35 -2.20 -7.38
N LYS A 19 -14.42 -1.86 -8.06
CA LYS A 19 -14.96 -0.51 -7.98
C LYS A 19 -16.13 -0.51 -7.00
N VAL A 20 -16.00 0.30 -5.97
CA VAL A 20 -17.00 0.42 -4.92
C VAL A 20 -17.59 1.82 -4.97
N SER A 21 -18.92 1.90 -5.08
CA SER A 21 -19.63 3.17 -5.13
C SER A 21 -19.35 3.96 -3.84
N GLY A 22 -18.96 5.22 -4.00
CA GLY A 22 -18.67 6.10 -2.88
C GLY A 22 -17.27 5.94 -2.27
N VAL A 23 -16.53 4.93 -2.68
CA VAL A 23 -15.19 4.67 -2.15
C VAL A 23 -14.11 4.85 -3.22
N GLY A 24 -14.37 4.33 -4.41
CA GLY A 24 -13.39 4.32 -5.50
C GLY A 24 -12.90 2.91 -5.81
N THR A 25 -11.67 2.79 -6.24
CA THR A 25 -11.09 1.50 -6.59
C THR A 25 -10.43 0.86 -5.37
N VAL A 26 -10.86 -0.34 -5.04
CA VAL A 26 -10.24 -1.15 -3.98
C VAL A 26 -9.31 -2.15 -4.63
N ALA A 27 -8.07 -2.17 -4.20
CA ALA A 27 -7.08 -3.11 -4.71
C ALA A 27 -7.06 -4.35 -3.83
N GLY A 28 -7.41 -5.50 -4.40
CA GLY A 28 -7.24 -6.78 -3.73
C GLY A 28 -5.81 -7.23 -3.92
N CYS A 29 -5.01 -7.20 -2.87
CA CYS A 29 -3.58 -7.43 -2.93
C CYS A 29 -3.15 -8.63 -2.11
N TYR A 30 -2.03 -9.22 -2.52
CA TYR A 30 -1.37 -10.27 -1.77
C TYR A 30 -0.03 -9.71 -1.28
N VAL A 31 0.18 -9.74 0.02
CA VAL A 31 1.42 -9.24 0.62
C VAL A 31 2.52 -10.27 0.39
N GLN A 32 3.51 -9.90 -0.41
CA GLN A 32 4.59 -10.81 -0.83
C GLN A 32 5.71 -10.89 0.20
N ASP A 33 6.06 -9.76 0.79
CA ASP A 33 7.08 -9.71 1.82
C ASP A 33 6.81 -8.58 2.79
N GLY A 34 7.46 -8.63 3.95
CA GLY A 34 7.32 -7.61 4.97
C GLY A 34 5.90 -7.49 5.48
N LYS A 35 5.42 -6.26 5.56
CA LYS A 35 4.05 -5.98 5.99
C LYS A 35 3.55 -4.69 5.37
N ILE A 36 2.25 -4.57 5.29
CA ILE A 36 1.57 -3.35 4.88
C ILE A 36 0.85 -2.81 6.10
N GLN A 37 1.05 -1.54 6.44
CA GLN A 37 0.35 -0.93 7.55
C GLN A 37 -0.32 0.37 7.11
N ARG A 38 -1.42 0.70 7.78
CA ARG A 38 -2.24 1.84 7.43
C ARG A 38 -1.69 3.15 7.98
N LYS A 39 -1.10 3.10 9.18
CA LYS A 39 -0.66 4.29 9.90
C LYS A 39 0.84 4.45 9.81
N ASP A 40 1.30 5.70 9.70
CA ASP A 40 2.72 6.05 9.62
C ASP A 40 3.44 5.35 8.48
N CYS A 41 2.71 5.13 7.39
CA CYS A 41 3.21 4.41 6.24
C CYS A 41 2.76 5.11 4.97
N GLN A 42 3.67 5.24 4.04
CA GLN A 42 3.34 5.70 2.70
C GLN A 42 3.40 4.52 1.75
N VAL A 43 2.74 4.65 0.63
CA VAL A 43 2.76 3.61 -0.40
C VAL A 43 3.07 4.24 -1.74
N ARG A 44 3.72 3.46 -2.58
CA ARG A 44 3.89 3.86 -3.97
C ARG A 44 3.45 2.72 -4.87
N LEU A 45 2.81 3.09 -5.95
CA LEU A 45 2.33 2.14 -6.93
C LEU A 45 3.36 2.03 -8.03
N VAL A 46 3.86 0.82 -8.25
CA VAL A 46 4.87 0.54 -9.26
C VAL A 46 4.23 -0.29 -10.36
N ARG A 47 4.36 0.17 -11.60
CA ARG A 47 3.86 -0.54 -12.78
C ARG A 47 4.99 -0.69 -13.77
N ASP A 48 5.30 -1.95 -14.12
CA ASP A 48 6.40 -2.27 -15.04
C ASP A 48 7.73 -1.66 -14.62
N GLY A 49 7.98 -1.65 -13.29
CA GLY A 49 9.21 -1.11 -12.72
C GLY A 49 9.25 0.40 -12.60
N ILE A 50 8.15 1.09 -12.92
CA ILE A 50 8.07 2.54 -12.89
C ILE A 50 7.08 2.98 -11.82
N VAL A 51 7.49 3.90 -10.95
CA VAL A 51 6.60 4.47 -9.94
C VAL A 51 5.63 5.43 -10.64
N ILE A 52 4.34 5.10 -10.58
CA ILE A 52 3.31 5.90 -11.22
C ILE A 52 2.53 6.78 -10.24
N HIS A 53 2.59 6.44 -8.95
CA HIS A 53 1.91 7.22 -7.91
C HIS A 53 2.56 6.98 -6.56
N GLU A 54 2.60 8.02 -5.75
CA GLU A 54 2.99 7.94 -4.35
C GLU A 54 1.93 8.61 -3.50
N GLY A 55 1.66 8.05 -2.34
CA GLY A 55 0.67 8.61 -1.44
C GLY A 55 0.51 7.78 -0.19
N VAL A 56 -0.65 7.87 0.41
CA VAL A 56 -0.97 7.13 1.62
C VAL A 56 -2.20 6.26 1.37
N LEU A 57 -2.35 5.22 2.18
CA LEU A 57 -3.54 4.39 2.11
C LEU A 57 -4.73 5.14 2.70
N ALA A 58 -5.84 5.14 1.98
CA ALA A 58 -7.09 5.66 2.50
C ALA A 58 -7.74 4.62 3.42
N SER A 59 -7.59 3.34 3.09
CA SER A 59 -8.08 2.26 3.95
C SER A 59 -7.27 0.99 3.73
N LEU A 60 -7.25 0.15 4.75
CA LEU A 60 -6.66 -1.18 4.69
C LEU A 60 -7.63 -2.12 5.38
N GLN A 61 -8.02 -3.18 4.67
CA GLN A 61 -8.98 -4.13 5.20
C GLN A 61 -8.62 -5.54 4.79
N ARG A 62 -9.04 -6.49 5.60
CA ARG A 62 -8.88 -7.91 5.35
C ARG A 62 -10.25 -8.55 5.46
N PHE A 63 -10.73 -9.12 4.34
CA PHE A 63 -12.11 -9.57 4.21
C PHE A 63 -13.06 -8.39 4.40
N LYS A 64 -13.89 -8.40 5.42
CA LYS A 64 -14.82 -7.32 5.71
C LYS A 64 -14.38 -6.44 6.87
N ASP A 65 -13.24 -6.75 7.48
CA ASP A 65 -12.76 -6.06 8.67
C ASP A 65 -11.64 -5.09 8.32
N GLN A 66 -11.72 -3.90 8.90
CA GLN A 66 -10.63 -2.97 8.81
C GLN A 66 -9.51 -3.41 9.75
N VAL A 67 -8.28 -3.36 9.25
CA VAL A 67 -7.11 -3.79 10.02
C VAL A 67 -6.05 -2.70 10.01
N LYS A 68 -5.14 -2.77 10.97
CA LYS A 68 -4.06 -1.80 11.08
C LYS A 68 -2.86 -2.22 10.26
N GLU A 69 -2.63 -3.52 10.11
CA GLU A 69 -1.52 -4.04 9.32
C GLU A 69 -1.84 -5.43 8.81
N VAL A 70 -1.14 -5.82 7.76
CA VAL A 70 -1.26 -7.16 7.17
C VAL A 70 0.16 -7.66 6.92
N ALA A 71 0.47 -8.84 7.43
CA ALA A 71 1.78 -9.46 7.27
C ALA A 71 1.89 -10.19 5.92
N SER A 72 3.10 -10.56 5.54
CA SER A 72 3.35 -11.34 4.33
C SER A 72 2.62 -12.68 4.38
N GLY A 73 2.19 -13.14 3.21
CA GLY A 73 1.44 -14.39 3.08
C GLY A 73 -0.05 -14.24 3.23
N TYR A 74 -0.55 -13.04 3.47
CA TYR A 74 -1.98 -12.76 3.61
C TYR A 74 -2.47 -11.84 2.51
N GLU A 75 -3.72 -12.01 2.15
CA GLU A 75 -4.38 -11.13 1.20
C GLU A 75 -5.07 -9.99 1.95
N CYS A 76 -5.16 -8.83 1.30
CA CYS A 76 -5.83 -7.68 1.86
C CYS A 76 -6.44 -6.81 0.76
N GLY A 77 -7.40 -5.99 1.15
CA GLY A 77 -7.92 -4.95 0.27
C GLY A 77 -7.44 -3.59 0.75
N MET A 78 -7.06 -2.73 -0.17
CA MET A 78 -6.62 -1.40 0.18
C MET A 78 -7.06 -0.38 -0.85
N THR A 79 -7.25 0.85 -0.38
CA THR A 79 -7.51 1.99 -1.25
C THR A 79 -6.40 3.01 -1.05
N ILE A 80 -5.99 3.62 -2.15
CA ILE A 80 -4.98 4.68 -2.12
C ILE A 80 -5.71 6.01 -2.18
N GLU A 81 -5.34 6.93 -1.31
CA GLU A 81 -5.98 8.22 -1.22
C GLU A 81 -5.77 9.01 -2.51
N LYS A 82 -6.87 9.52 -3.07
CA LYS A 82 -6.88 10.35 -4.29
C LYS A 82 -6.35 9.65 -5.54
N PHE A 83 -6.34 8.34 -5.56
CA PHE A 83 -5.85 7.59 -6.72
C PHE A 83 -6.73 6.36 -6.95
N ASN A 84 -7.26 6.24 -8.17
CA ASN A 84 -8.17 5.16 -8.53
C ASN A 84 -7.70 4.33 -9.73
N ASP A 85 -6.56 4.65 -10.31
CA ASP A 85 -6.05 3.95 -11.50
C ASP A 85 -5.15 2.77 -11.12
N ILE A 86 -5.69 1.91 -10.26
CA ILE A 86 -5.00 0.69 -9.82
C ILE A 86 -5.38 -0.44 -10.76
N LYS A 87 -4.40 -1.19 -11.24
CA LYS A 87 -4.63 -2.30 -12.18
C LYS A 87 -4.00 -3.59 -11.67
N GLU A 88 -4.51 -4.70 -12.15
CA GLU A 88 -3.94 -6.01 -11.82
C GLU A 88 -2.48 -6.08 -12.27
N GLY A 89 -1.64 -6.69 -11.44
CA GLY A 89 -0.22 -6.81 -11.71
C GLY A 89 0.61 -5.66 -11.17
N ASP A 90 -0.01 -4.60 -10.69
CA ASP A 90 0.73 -3.51 -10.07
C ASP A 90 1.32 -3.96 -8.72
N ILE A 91 2.44 -3.38 -8.37
CA ILE A 91 3.08 -3.65 -7.08
C ILE A 91 2.92 -2.41 -6.21
N ILE A 92 2.45 -2.62 -4.99
CA ILE A 92 2.35 -1.56 -3.99
C ILE A 92 3.48 -1.75 -2.99
N GLU A 93 4.39 -0.78 -2.96
CA GLU A 93 5.47 -0.77 -1.99
C GLU A 93 5.06 0.08 -0.80
N ALA A 94 5.14 -0.50 0.39
CA ALA A 94 4.90 0.23 1.63
C ALA A 94 6.23 0.65 2.22
N PHE A 95 6.33 1.90 2.60
CA PHE A 95 7.55 2.43 3.18
C PHE A 95 7.22 3.49 4.23
N THR A 96 8.17 3.74 5.11
CA THR A 96 8.05 4.81 6.10
C THR A 96 9.32 5.64 6.09
N MET A 97 9.23 6.85 6.64
CA MET A 97 10.39 7.72 6.77
C MET A 97 10.88 7.65 8.20
N GLU A 98 12.13 7.24 8.38
CA GLU A 98 12.76 7.16 9.69
C GLU A 98 13.73 8.32 9.88
N GLU A 99 13.70 8.92 11.07
CA GLU A 99 14.67 9.94 11.42
C GLU A 99 16.03 9.29 11.62
N ILE A 100 17.04 9.84 10.95
CA ILE A 100 18.41 9.33 11.05
C ILE A 100 19.04 9.96 12.28
N PRO A 101 19.52 9.15 13.24
CA PRO A 101 20.24 9.69 14.41
C PRO A 101 21.51 10.43 13.98
N GLN A 102 21.75 11.55 14.62
CA GLN A 102 22.95 12.34 14.35
C GLN A 102 23.90 12.27 15.52
#